data_bd9beeace4a8b1e670b41f7be72ac537
#
_entry.id   bd9beeace4a8b1e670b41f7be72ac537
#
_cell.length_a   1.000
_cell.length_b   1.000
_cell.length_c   1.000
_cell.angle_alpha   90.00
_cell.angle_beta   90.00
_cell.angle_gamma   90.00
#
_symmetry.space_group_name_H-M   'P 1'
#
loop_
_entity.id
_entity.type
_entity.pdbx_description
1 polymer ?
#
loop_
_entity_poly.entity_id
_entity_poly.type
_entity_poly.pdbx_seq_one_letter_code
_entity_poly.pdbx_strand_id
1 'polypeptide(L)'
;MTKVLLIALGGGIGSALRYLCTTVVHQLYGAIFPAGTLVVNVLGSFMIGLLWVYSDRFSFSRDIRVFIFVGILGGFTTFSSFAMETLNLLQDRQITLAATNVLGTNVLCLLACYAGFMAGSFLTNRMN
;
A
#
# COMPACT_ATOMS: atom_id res chain seq x y z
N MET A 1 8.77 18.04 16.92
CA MET A 1 7.80 17.20 17.67
C MET A 1 6.49 17.00 16.90
N THR A 2 5.90 18.02 16.30
CA THR A 2 4.63 17.93 15.55
C THR A 2 4.62 16.86 14.46
N LYS A 3 5.69 16.73 13.66
CA LYS A 3 5.78 15.72 12.59
C LYS A 3 5.75 14.28 13.11
N VAL A 4 6.43 14.01 14.22
CA VAL A 4 6.44 12.68 14.84
C VAL A 4 5.04 12.29 15.30
N LEU A 5 4.30 13.24 15.90
CA LEU A 5 2.90 13.02 16.27
C LEU A 5 2.00 12.75 15.05
N LEU A 6 2.18 13.51 13.97
CA LEU A 6 1.44 13.29 12.72
C LEU A 6 1.74 11.90 12.13
N ILE A 7 3.01 11.48 12.13
CA ILE A 7 3.39 10.13 11.69
C ILE A 7 2.78 9.06 12.58
N ALA A 8 2.82 9.24 13.89
CA ALA A 8 2.27 8.28 14.86
C ALA A 8 0.75 8.11 14.69
N LEU A 9 0.02 9.22 14.58
CA LEU A 9 -1.43 9.20 14.35
C LEU A 9 -1.79 8.60 12.98
N GLY A 10 -1.13 9.08 11.92
CA GLY A 10 -1.33 8.54 10.57
C GLY A 10 -0.95 7.07 10.47
N GLY A 11 0.17 6.68 11.07
CA GLY A 11 0.65 5.29 11.12
C GLY A 11 -0.30 4.38 11.88
N GLY A 12 -0.86 4.84 13.00
CA GLY A 12 -1.90 4.12 13.73
C GLY A 12 -3.14 3.88 12.88
N ILE A 13 -3.64 4.91 12.19
CA ILE A 13 -4.77 4.80 11.25
C ILE A 13 -4.43 3.81 10.12
N GLY A 14 -3.28 3.99 9.46
CA GLY A 14 -2.85 3.13 8.36
C GLY A 14 -2.72 1.67 8.77
N SER A 15 -2.12 1.39 9.92
CA SER A 15 -1.97 0.02 10.45
C SER A 15 -3.31 -0.60 10.83
N ALA A 16 -4.25 0.16 11.39
CA ALA A 16 -5.59 -0.32 11.68
C ALA A 16 -6.36 -0.67 10.39
N LEU A 17 -6.30 0.20 9.38
CA LEU A 17 -6.90 -0.06 8.05
C LEU A 17 -6.29 -1.28 7.38
N ARG A 18 -4.97 -1.47 7.47
CA ARG A 18 -4.28 -2.67 6.98
C ARG A 18 -4.82 -3.92 7.65
N TYR A 19 -4.91 -3.92 8.98
CA TYR A 19 -5.42 -5.07 9.74
C TYR A 19 -6.85 -5.43 9.31
N LEU A 20 -7.73 -4.45 9.20
CA LEU A 20 -9.10 -4.69 8.76
C LEU A 20 -9.16 -5.23 7.34
N CYS A 21 -8.42 -4.63 6.41
CA CYS A 21 -8.38 -5.06 5.01
C CYS A 21 -7.84 -6.49 4.87
N THR A 22 -6.71 -6.80 5.52
CA THR A 22 -6.13 -8.15 5.48
C THR A 22 -7.06 -9.18 6.09
N THR A 23 -7.74 -8.87 7.21
CA THR A 23 -8.71 -9.75 7.85
C THR A 23 -9.87 -10.08 6.92
N VAL A 24 -10.47 -9.08 6.27
CA VAL A 24 -11.57 -9.28 5.31
C VAL A 24 -11.12 -10.13 4.14
N VAL A 25 -9.94 -9.86 3.57
CA VAL A 25 -9.41 -10.64 2.43
C VAL A 25 -9.15 -12.10 2.84
N HIS A 26 -8.60 -12.34 4.03
CA HIS A 26 -8.40 -13.71 4.55
C HIS A 26 -9.71 -14.48 4.74
N GLN A 27 -10.76 -13.82 5.20
CA GLN A 27 -12.08 -14.43 5.33
C GLN A 27 -12.68 -14.84 3.98
N LEU A 28 -12.41 -14.06 2.92
CA LEU A 28 -12.96 -14.30 1.59
C LEU A 28 -12.16 -15.34 0.77
N TYR A 29 -10.83 -15.33 0.87
CA TYR A 29 -9.94 -16.09 -0.02
C TYR A 29 -9.16 -17.22 0.67
N GLY A 30 -9.28 -17.35 1.99
CA GLY A 30 -8.53 -18.34 2.78
C GLY A 30 -7.07 -17.92 3.02
N ALA A 31 -6.29 -18.81 3.66
CA ALA A 31 -4.98 -18.48 4.23
C ALA A 31 -3.77 -19.04 3.46
N ILE A 32 -3.96 -19.79 2.37
CA ILE A 32 -2.84 -20.45 1.66
C ILE A 32 -1.95 -19.44 0.96
N PHE A 33 -2.55 -18.51 0.22
CA PHE A 33 -1.82 -17.43 -0.47
C PHE A 33 -1.98 -16.13 0.31
N PRO A 34 -0.92 -15.29 0.47
CA PRO A 34 -0.97 -14.05 1.24
C PRO A 34 -1.70 -12.92 0.48
N ALA A 35 -2.95 -13.20 0.06
CA ALA A 35 -3.77 -12.28 -0.71
C ALA A 35 -4.03 -10.96 0.03
N GLY A 36 -4.15 -10.99 1.36
CA GLY A 36 -4.36 -9.80 2.17
C GLY A 36 -3.24 -8.79 2.05
N THR A 37 -2.00 -9.25 2.18
CA THR A 37 -0.79 -8.42 2.04
C THR A 37 -0.65 -7.90 0.61
N LEU A 38 -0.92 -8.74 -0.39
CA LEU A 38 -0.94 -8.32 -1.80
C LEU A 38 -1.93 -7.18 -2.03
N VAL A 39 -3.17 -7.33 -1.57
CA VAL A 39 -4.23 -6.33 -1.75
C VAL A 39 -3.87 -5.00 -1.10
N VAL A 40 -3.41 -4.98 0.15
CA VAL A 40 -3.05 -3.71 0.81
C VAL A 40 -1.86 -3.03 0.15
N ASN A 41 -0.88 -3.79 -0.32
CA ASN A 41 0.28 -3.23 -1.02
C ASN A 41 -0.11 -2.68 -2.40
N VAL A 42 -0.97 -3.35 -3.16
CA VAL A 42 -1.47 -2.87 -4.46
C VAL A 42 -2.34 -1.63 -4.28
N LEU A 43 -3.29 -1.65 -3.35
CA LEU A 43 -4.14 -0.49 -3.06
C LEU A 43 -3.32 0.71 -2.56
N GLY A 44 -2.38 0.49 -1.65
CA GLY A 44 -1.51 1.55 -1.15
C GLY A 44 -0.61 2.12 -2.25
N SER A 45 -0.11 1.28 -3.16
CA SER A 45 0.69 1.70 -4.32
C SER A 45 -0.13 2.54 -5.31
N PHE A 46 -1.38 2.16 -5.57
CA PHE A 46 -2.29 2.97 -6.37
C PHE A 46 -2.55 4.34 -5.72
N MET A 47 -2.87 4.32 -4.42
CA MET A 47 -3.18 5.54 -3.67
C MET A 47 -1.98 6.49 -3.58
N ILE A 48 -0.74 5.98 -3.43
CA ILE A 48 0.43 6.84 -3.40
C ILE A 48 0.65 7.55 -4.74
N GLY A 49 0.49 6.84 -5.87
CA GLY A 49 0.58 7.43 -7.20
C GLY A 49 -0.48 8.51 -7.43
N LEU A 50 -1.74 8.21 -7.09
CA LEU A 50 -2.86 9.13 -7.21
C LEU A 50 -2.66 10.39 -6.36
N LEU A 51 -2.42 10.22 -5.06
CA LEU A 51 -2.30 11.33 -4.10
C LEU A 51 -1.04 12.15 -4.32
N TRP A 52 0.00 11.58 -4.92
CA TRP A 52 1.20 12.33 -5.28
C TRP A 52 0.86 13.49 -6.23
N VAL A 53 0.12 13.21 -7.30
CA VAL A 53 -0.32 14.24 -8.28
C VAL A 53 -1.21 15.29 -7.61
N TYR A 54 -2.17 14.85 -6.78
CA TYR A 54 -3.02 15.78 -6.04
C TYR A 54 -2.21 16.66 -5.08
N SER A 55 -1.23 16.09 -4.40
CA SER A 55 -0.41 16.82 -3.44
C SER A 55 0.42 17.93 -4.10
N ASP A 56 0.88 17.70 -5.32
CA ASP A 56 1.60 18.73 -6.12
C ASP A 56 0.64 19.75 -6.68
N ARG A 57 -0.47 19.32 -7.25
CA ARG A 57 -1.47 20.22 -7.87
C ARG A 57 -2.09 21.19 -6.86
N PHE A 58 -2.46 20.70 -5.68
CA PHE A 58 -3.11 21.50 -4.63
C PHE A 58 -2.12 22.02 -3.57
N SER A 59 -0.82 21.94 -3.84
CA SER A 59 0.25 22.45 -2.97
C SER A 59 0.08 22.06 -1.51
N PHE A 60 -0.11 20.74 -1.24
CA PHE A 60 -0.27 20.25 0.11
C PHE A 60 0.88 20.73 1.00
N SER A 61 0.55 21.19 2.20
CA SER A 61 1.55 21.58 3.18
C SER A 61 2.47 20.38 3.51
N ARG A 62 3.68 20.66 3.98
CA ARG A 62 4.64 19.64 4.36
C ARG A 62 4.08 18.68 5.43
N ASP A 63 3.28 19.19 6.33
CA ASP A 63 2.70 18.40 7.42
C ASP A 63 1.60 17.45 6.90
N ILE A 64 0.77 17.90 5.96
CA ILE A 64 -0.22 17.05 5.28
C ILE A 64 0.48 15.93 4.50
N ARG A 65 1.56 16.24 3.77
CA ARG A 65 2.35 15.22 3.05
C ARG A 65 2.93 14.17 4.02
N VAL A 66 3.51 14.60 5.13
CA VAL A 66 4.05 13.70 6.15
C VAL A 66 2.96 12.82 6.75
N PHE A 67 1.82 13.39 7.10
CA PHE A 67 0.69 12.64 7.66
C PHE A 67 0.16 11.57 6.69
N ILE A 68 -0.07 11.93 5.42
CA ILE A 68 -0.64 11.02 4.44
C ILE A 68 0.39 9.99 3.97
N PHE A 69 1.55 10.43 3.44
CA PHE A 69 2.48 9.52 2.77
C PHE A 69 3.30 8.70 3.75
N VAL A 70 3.85 9.32 4.79
CA VAL A 70 4.69 8.62 5.76
C VAL A 70 3.82 7.95 6.84
N GLY A 71 2.79 8.65 7.34
CA GLY A 71 1.88 8.12 8.35
C GLY A 71 0.93 7.08 7.74
N ILE A 72 -0.14 7.52 7.09
CA ILE A 72 -1.23 6.64 6.67
C ILE A 72 -0.76 5.58 5.68
N LEU A 73 -0.18 5.97 4.55
CA LEU A 73 0.22 5.01 3.51
C LEU A 73 1.40 4.15 3.95
N GLY A 74 2.37 4.71 4.69
CA GLY A 74 3.47 3.95 5.27
C GLY A 74 3.02 2.94 6.32
N GLY A 75 1.97 3.26 7.12
CA GLY A 75 1.35 2.33 8.05
C GLY A 75 0.45 1.29 7.36
N PHE A 76 -0.20 1.65 6.26
CA PHE A 76 -1.12 0.78 5.52
C PHE A 76 -0.38 -0.30 4.74
N THR A 77 0.69 0.05 3.99
CA THR A 77 1.50 -0.91 3.22
C THR A 77 2.52 -1.63 4.09
N THR A 78 3.00 -2.80 3.65
CA THR A 78 3.97 -3.56 4.42
C THR A 78 4.86 -4.44 3.54
N PHE A 79 6.16 -4.17 3.59
CA PHE A 79 7.15 -5.05 2.98
C PHE A 79 7.56 -6.20 3.92
N SER A 80 7.56 -5.95 5.24
CA SER A 80 7.97 -6.95 6.23
C SER A 80 7.01 -8.16 6.29
N SER A 81 5.70 -7.92 6.23
CA SER A 81 4.72 -9.03 6.15
C SER A 81 4.91 -9.82 4.85
N PHE A 82 5.03 -9.14 3.71
CA PHE A 82 5.32 -9.77 2.41
C PHE A 82 6.58 -10.65 2.45
N ALA A 83 7.67 -10.16 3.05
CA ALA A 83 8.91 -10.90 3.17
C ALA A 83 8.75 -12.16 4.05
N MET A 84 8.07 -12.03 5.20
CA MET A 84 7.84 -13.14 6.11
C MET A 84 6.91 -14.21 5.51
N GLU A 85 5.83 -13.79 4.86
CA GLU A 85 4.89 -14.68 4.16
C GLU A 85 5.58 -15.44 3.02
N THR A 86 6.45 -14.76 2.26
CA THR A 86 7.26 -15.40 1.21
C THR A 86 8.20 -16.45 1.80
N LEU A 87 8.86 -16.14 2.93
CA LEU A 87 9.73 -17.07 3.63
C LEU A 87 8.95 -18.29 4.12
N ASN A 88 7.77 -18.11 4.69
CA ASN A 88 6.90 -19.21 5.13
C ASN A 88 6.54 -20.13 3.96
N LEU A 89 6.14 -19.57 2.79
CA LEU A 89 5.87 -20.35 1.59
C LEU A 89 7.08 -21.18 1.14
N LEU A 90 8.30 -20.61 1.24
CA LEU A 90 9.53 -21.35 0.92
C LEU A 90 9.80 -22.48 1.92
N GLN A 91 9.59 -22.26 3.22
CA GLN A 91 9.76 -23.28 4.26
C GLN A 91 8.76 -24.43 4.07
N ASP A 92 7.54 -24.13 3.65
CA ASP A 92 6.49 -25.11 3.33
C ASP A 92 6.70 -25.77 1.95
N ARG A 93 7.83 -25.53 1.30
CA ARG A 93 8.19 -26.04 -0.05
C ARG A 93 7.22 -25.62 -1.16
N GLN A 94 6.45 -24.56 -0.93
CA GLN A 94 5.51 -23.99 -1.91
C GLN A 94 6.22 -22.97 -2.82
N ILE A 95 7.25 -23.42 -3.52
CA ILE A 95 8.17 -22.56 -4.30
C ILE A 95 7.42 -21.76 -5.36
N THR A 96 6.43 -22.38 -6.04
CA THR A 96 5.63 -21.71 -7.06
C THR A 96 4.83 -20.54 -6.47
N LEU A 97 4.20 -20.73 -5.30
CA LEU A 97 3.45 -19.67 -4.63
C LEU A 97 4.37 -18.57 -4.11
N ALA A 98 5.55 -18.92 -3.60
CA ALA A 98 6.56 -17.95 -3.20
C ALA A 98 7.02 -17.09 -4.38
N ALA A 99 7.34 -17.70 -5.52
CA ALA A 99 7.72 -17.00 -6.74
C ALA A 99 6.58 -16.11 -7.26
N THR A 100 5.34 -16.62 -7.24
CA THR A 100 4.14 -15.86 -7.62
C THR A 100 3.93 -14.66 -6.69
N ASN A 101 4.12 -14.84 -5.38
CA ASN A 101 4.01 -13.73 -4.42
C ASN A 101 5.06 -12.65 -4.70
N VAL A 102 6.32 -13.05 -4.91
CA VAL A 102 7.41 -12.10 -5.18
C VAL A 102 7.19 -11.34 -6.49
N LEU A 103 6.98 -12.06 -7.58
CA LEU A 103 6.83 -11.43 -8.91
C LEU A 103 5.50 -10.66 -9.01
N GLY A 104 4.41 -11.29 -8.56
CA GLY A 104 3.07 -10.69 -8.62
C GLY A 104 2.98 -9.42 -7.79
N THR A 105 3.44 -9.44 -6.55
CA THR A 105 3.40 -8.24 -5.68
C THR A 105 4.22 -7.10 -6.28
N ASN A 106 5.46 -7.35 -6.70
CA ASN A 106 6.30 -6.29 -7.25
C ASN A 106 5.71 -5.71 -8.54
N VAL A 107 5.32 -6.56 -9.49
CA VAL A 107 4.77 -6.11 -10.78
C VAL A 107 3.45 -5.36 -10.57
N LEU A 108 2.52 -5.94 -9.81
CA LEU A 108 1.21 -5.32 -9.60
C LEU A 108 1.31 -4.01 -8.82
N CYS A 109 2.18 -3.90 -7.82
CA CYS A 109 2.37 -2.65 -7.07
C CYS A 109 2.96 -1.55 -7.96
N LEU A 110 3.94 -1.85 -8.81
CA LEU A 110 4.51 -0.87 -9.74
C LEU A 110 3.47 -0.41 -10.76
N LEU A 111 2.72 -1.34 -11.35
CA LEU A 111 1.65 -1.01 -12.30
C LEU A 111 0.53 -0.21 -11.61
N ALA A 112 0.14 -0.57 -10.39
CA ALA A 112 -0.87 0.13 -9.63
C ALA A 112 -0.43 1.57 -9.29
N CYS A 113 0.83 1.77 -8.90
CA CYS A 113 1.39 3.10 -8.65
C CYS A 113 1.35 3.97 -9.90
N TYR A 114 1.79 3.42 -11.04
CA TYR A 114 1.73 4.11 -12.33
C TYR A 114 0.29 4.42 -12.74
N ALA A 115 -0.63 3.47 -12.60
CA ALA A 115 -2.05 3.68 -12.89
C ALA A 115 -2.67 4.77 -12.01
N GLY A 116 -2.34 4.79 -10.70
CA GLY A 116 -2.75 5.84 -9.78
C GLY A 116 -2.23 7.21 -10.20
N PHE A 117 -0.95 7.31 -10.58
CA PHE A 117 -0.35 8.54 -11.09
C PHE A 117 -1.05 9.03 -12.37
N MET A 118 -1.30 8.15 -13.33
CA MET A 118 -2.02 8.48 -14.57
C MET A 118 -3.46 8.92 -14.29
N ALA A 119 -4.17 8.23 -13.40
CA ALA A 119 -5.52 8.61 -12.99
C ALA A 119 -5.54 10.00 -12.32
N GLY A 120 -4.60 10.27 -11.43
CA GLY A 120 -4.45 11.59 -10.80
C GLY A 120 -4.19 12.69 -11.82
N SER A 121 -3.27 12.45 -12.76
CA SER A 121 -2.96 13.40 -13.84
C SER A 121 -4.16 13.67 -14.74
N PHE A 122 -4.90 12.62 -15.12
CA PHE A 122 -6.09 12.77 -15.94
C PHE A 122 -7.19 13.57 -15.24
N LEU A 123 -7.46 13.26 -13.98
CA LEU A 123 -8.49 13.94 -13.19
C LEU A 123 -8.13 15.41 -12.94
N THR A 124 -6.87 15.70 -12.60
CA THR A 124 -6.43 17.09 -12.36
C THR A 124 -6.40 17.92 -13.63
N ASN A 125 -6.11 17.33 -14.80
CA ASN A 125 -6.14 18.04 -16.08
C ASN A 125 -7.57 18.40 -16.54
N ARG A 126 -8.59 17.66 -16.11
CA ARG A 126 -10.01 17.97 -16.41
C ARG A 126 -10.59 19.08 -15.53
N MET A 127 -9.90 19.45 -14.46
CA MET A 127 -10.33 20.50 -13.52
C MET A 127 -9.83 21.90 -13.92
N ASN A 128 -9.16 22.04 -15.07
CA ASN A 128 -8.78 23.28 -15.72
C ASN A 128 -9.75 23.58 -16.87
#